data_4ffcccdf529cf134ab26ef44c6492aa0
#
_entry.id   4ffcccdf529cf134ab26ef44c6492aa0
#
_cell.length_a   1.000
_cell.length_b   1.000
_cell.length_c   1.000
_cell.angle_alpha   90.00
_cell.angle_beta   90.00
_cell.angle_gamma   90.00
#
_symmetry.space_group_name_H-M   'P 1'
#
loop_
_entity.id
_entity.type
_entity.pdbx_description
1 polymer ?
#
loop_
_entity_poly.entity_id
_entity_poly.type
_entity_poly.pdbx_seq_one_letter_code
_entity_poly.pdbx_strand_id
1 'polypeptide(L)'
;DLKDRSRGEFWQQQQRRMFVDPAPAAELGDEHAHDAFYMRGRIVYHGNLWLRRDARGKGLAEALTQLGFLVSLLKWSPDYLYGLMAARNAMKGFGIRVGYRRYVPRGTHWIAAPAHIRPDDWLVYSTRNDLIGLARTIVAEGLE
;
A
#
# COMPACT_ATOMS: atom_id res chain seq x y z
N ASP A 1 15.16 -3.01 -0.76
CA ASP A 1 15.34 -3.94 0.35
C ASP A 1 15.69 -3.17 1.63
N LEU A 2 14.97 -3.43 2.70
CA LEU A 2 15.11 -2.75 3.99
C LEU A 2 15.59 -3.73 5.07
N LYS A 3 16.69 -4.44 4.82
CA LYS A 3 17.23 -5.45 5.76
C LYS A 3 17.54 -4.87 7.13
N ASP A 4 18.16 -3.68 7.17
CA ASP A 4 18.72 -3.08 8.39
C ASP A 4 17.78 -2.04 9.03
N ARG A 5 16.66 -1.72 8.43
CA ARG A 5 15.68 -0.75 8.94
C ARG A 5 14.24 -1.12 8.57
N SER A 6 13.30 -0.65 9.37
CA SER A 6 11.88 -0.84 9.12
C SER A 6 11.33 0.13 8.07
N ARG A 7 10.11 -0.13 7.62
CA ARG A 7 9.40 0.77 6.71
C ARG A 7 9.09 2.11 7.37
N GLY A 8 8.74 2.12 8.65
CA GLY A 8 8.51 3.34 9.42
C GLY A 8 9.76 4.22 9.49
N GLU A 9 10.92 3.65 9.85
CA GLU A 9 12.21 4.35 9.86
C GLU A 9 12.58 4.89 8.46
N PHE A 10 12.27 4.13 7.40
CA PHE A 10 12.47 4.60 6.03
C PHE A 10 11.59 5.82 5.72
N TRP A 11 10.32 5.83 6.12
CA TRP A 11 9.45 6.99 5.93
C TRP A 11 9.99 8.22 6.65
N GLN A 12 10.40 8.11 7.89
CA GLN A 12 10.97 9.22 8.65
C GLN A 12 12.21 9.82 7.98
N GLN A 13 13.04 9.01 7.33
CA GLN A 13 14.32 9.48 6.76
C GLN A 13 14.23 9.88 5.29
N GLN A 14 13.49 9.16 4.47
CA GLN A 14 13.54 9.25 3.02
C GLN A 14 12.37 10.02 2.42
N GLN A 15 11.19 9.94 3.02
CA GLN A 15 10.00 10.54 2.44
C GLN A 15 10.01 12.07 2.56
N ARG A 16 10.74 12.62 3.52
CA ARG A 16 11.07 14.05 3.58
C ARG A 16 11.75 14.55 2.29
N ARG A 17 12.48 13.69 1.59
CA ARG A 17 13.20 14.03 0.35
C ARG A 17 12.34 13.89 -0.90
N MET A 18 11.27 13.10 -0.86
CA MET A 18 10.42 12.84 -2.04
C MET A 18 9.42 13.97 -2.32
N PHE A 19 9.17 14.83 -1.34
CA PHE A 19 8.19 15.92 -1.42
C PHE A 19 8.87 17.31 -1.28
N VAL A 20 10.10 17.42 -1.78
CA VAL A 20 10.79 18.70 -1.90
C VAL A 20 10.22 19.44 -3.10
N ASP A 21 9.08 20.09 -2.89
CA ASP A 21 8.52 21.06 -3.82
C ASP A 21 8.58 22.46 -3.15
N PRO A 22 8.84 23.55 -3.87
CA PRO A 22 9.03 24.89 -3.30
C PRO A 22 7.81 25.52 -2.61
N ALA A 23 6.65 24.88 -2.59
CA ALA A 23 5.49 25.32 -1.82
C ALA A 23 5.40 24.58 -0.49
N PRO A 24 4.77 25.13 0.56
CA PRO A 24 5.11 24.94 1.97
C PRO A 24 5.52 23.50 2.27
N ALA A 25 6.73 23.34 2.79
CA ALA A 25 7.41 22.07 2.98
C ALA A 25 6.48 21.02 3.60
N ALA A 26 6.23 19.95 2.85
CA ALA A 26 5.51 18.80 3.39
C ALA A 26 6.28 18.26 4.59
N GLU A 27 5.60 18.11 5.72
CA GLU A 27 6.22 17.67 6.96
C GLU A 27 5.58 16.38 7.44
N LEU A 28 6.40 15.33 7.54
CA LEU A 28 6.04 14.06 8.17
C LEU A 28 6.38 14.10 9.65
N GLY A 29 5.43 13.68 10.47
CA GLY A 29 5.68 13.40 11.88
C GLY A 29 6.27 12.00 12.08
N ASP A 30 6.42 11.61 13.34
CA ASP A 30 7.08 10.35 13.71
C ASP A 30 6.07 9.24 14.08
N GLU A 31 4.78 9.56 14.21
CA GLU A 31 3.73 8.66 14.66
C GLU A 31 3.01 7.95 13.50
N HIS A 32 3.78 7.27 12.64
CA HIS A 32 3.20 6.43 11.58
C HIS A 32 2.50 5.20 12.15
N ALA A 33 1.73 4.50 11.29
CA ALA A 33 1.15 3.22 11.65
C ALA A 33 2.19 2.30 12.29
N HIS A 34 1.89 1.79 13.48
CA HIS A 34 2.82 1.00 14.29
C HIS A 34 3.40 -0.20 13.52
N ASP A 35 2.57 -0.86 12.74
CA ASP A 35 2.96 -2.00 11.93
C ASP A 35 4.08 -1.68 10.93
N ALA A 36 4.19 -0.43 10.45
CA ALA A 36 5.25 -0.02 9.54
C ALA A 36 6.66 -0.17 10.16
N PHE A 37 6.77 -0.09 11.49
CA PHE A 37 8.03 -0.23 12.21
C PHE A 37 8.50 -1.69 12.34
N TYR A 38 7.61 -2.66 12.11
CA TYR A 38 7.95 -4.09 12.05
C TYR A 38 8.21 -4.60 10.64
N MET A 39 7.81 -3.87 9.61
CA MET A 39 7.99 -4.28 8.22
C MET A 39 9.46 -4.12 7.82
N ARG A 40 10.17 -5.24 7.66
CA ARG A 40 11.58 -5.32 7.26
C ARG A 40 11.75 -6.26 6.08
N GLY A 41 12.93 -6.26 5.48
CA GLY A 41 13.25 -7.10 4.34
C GLY A 41 12.86 -6.48 3.00
N ARG A 42 12.43 -7.30 2.06
CA ARG A 42 12.01 -6.86 0.74
C ARG A 42 10.57 -6.38 0.78
N ILE A 43 10.39 -5.08 0.65
CA ILE A 43 9.09 -4.43 0.75
C ILE A 43 8.74 -3.82 -0.59
N VAL A 44 7.54 -4.12 -1.09
CA VAL A 44 7.00 -3.56 -2.34
C VAL A 44 5.88 -2.59 -2.00
N TYR A 45 5.97 -1.37 -2.53
CA TYR A 45 4.86 -0.42 -2.54
C TYR A 45 3.97 -0.68 -3.74
N HIS A 46 2.69 -0.88 -3.48
CA HIS A 46 1.65 -1.07 -4.48
C HIS A 46 0.63 0.06 -4.38
N GLY A 47 0.76 1.05 -5.22
CA GLY A 47 -0.06 2.25 -5.16
C GLY A 47 -0.26 2.91 -6.51
N ASN A 48 -0.81 4.15 -6.47
CA ASN A 48 -1.06 4.97 -7.66
C ASN A 48 -2.04 4.35 -8.67
N LEU A 49 -2.96 3.50 -8.21
CA LEU A 49 -4.02 2.99 -9.07
C LEU A 49 -4.93 4.14 -9.51
N TRP A 50 -4.98 4.38 -10.80
CA TRP A 50 -5.88 5.33 -11.40
C TRP A 50 -6.66 4.70 -12.55
N LEU A 51 -7.96 4.92 -12.58
CA LEU A 51 -8.84 4.48 -13.66
C LEU A 51 -9.60 5.67 -14.22
N ARG A 52 -9.68 5.73 -15.53
CA ARG A 52 -10.54 6.66 -16.27
C ARG A 52 -11.99 6.48 -15.81
N ARG A 53 -12.79 7.58 -15.80
CA ARG A 53 -14.13 7.58 -15.21
C ARG A 53 -15.05 6.52 -15.82
N ASP A 54 -15.01 6.34 -17.14
CA ASP A 54 -15.82 5.38 -17.90
C ASP A 54 -15.39 3.90 -17.69
N ALA A 55 -14.21 3.67 -17.15
CA ALA A 55 -13.70 2.34 -16.80
C ALA A 55 -14.01 1.93 -15.34
N ARG A 56 -14.57 2.84 -14.54
CA ARG A 56 -14.89 2.56 -13.13
C ARG A 56 -16.18 1.73 -13.00
N GLY A 57 -16.33 1.04 -11.87
CA GLY A 57 -17.53 0.23 -11.58
C GLY A 57 -17.65 -1.08 -12.36
N LYS A 58 -16.59 -1.48 -13.07
CA LYS A 58 -16.57 -2.70 -13.91
C LYS A 58 -15.63 -3.79 -13.38
N GLY A 59 -15.28 -3.77 -12.10
CA GLY A 59 -14.35 -4.74 -11.51
C GLY A 59 -12.87 -4.54 -11.90
N LEU A 60 -12.54 -3.60 -12.79
CA LEU A 60 -11.18 -3.42 -13.29
C LEU A 60 -10.18 -2.99 -12.19
N ALA A 61 -10.65 -2.24 -11.18
CA ALA A 61 -9.78 -1.86 -10.07
C ALA A 61 -9.31 -3.08 -9.28
N GLU A 62 -10.22 -4.00 -8.99
CA GLU A 62 -9.95 -5.26 -8.33
C GLU A 62 -8.99 -6.12 -9.15
N ALA A 63 -9.32 -6.34 -10.42
CA ALA A 63 -8.50 -7.18 -11.32
C ALA A 63 -7.07 -6.62 -11.48
N LEU A 64 -6.90 -5.31 -11.70
CA LEU A 64 -5.59 -4.68 -11.84
C LEU A 64 -4.80 -4.74 -10.54
N THR A 65 -5.46 -4.58 -9.38
CA THR A 65 -4.80 -4.69 -8.07
C THR A 65 -4.30 -6.12 -7.84
N GLN A 66 -5.13 -7.12 -8.09
CA GLN A 66 -4.75 -8.53 -7.96
C GLN A 66 -3.63 -8.91 -8.93
N LEU A 67 -3.69 -8.45 -10.18
CA LEU A 67 -2.59 -8.61 -11.13
C LEU A 67 -1.29 -8.00 -10.60
N GLY A 68 -1.35 -6.81 -10.02
CA GLY A 68 -0.20 -6.17 -9.39
C GLY A 68 0.39 -7.00 -8.24
N PHE A 69 -0.44 -7.67 -7.45
CA PHE A 69 0.01 -8.59 -6.40
C PHE A 69 0.73 -9.80 -6.97
N LEU A 70 0.16 -10.44 -8.00
CA LEU A 70 0.77 -11.60 -8.65
C LEU A 70 2.11 -11.24 -9.30
N VAL A 71 2.16 -10.15 -10.04
CA VAL A 71 3.40 -9.65 -10.65
C VAL A 71 4.45 -9.35 -9.59
N SER A 72 4.06 -8.71 -8.49
CA SER A 72 4.96 -8.39 -7.38
C SER A 72 5.51 -9.66 -6.73
N LEU A 73 4.67 -10.66 -6.52
CA LEU A 73 5.07 -11.94 -5.94
C LEU A 73 6.07 -12.66 -6.86
N LEU A 74 5.77 -12.76 -8.15
CA LEU A 74 6.62 -13.45 -9.14
C LEU A 74 7.96 -12.74 -9.35
N LYS A 75 7.92 -11.41 -9.47
CA LYS A 75 9.12 -10.63 -9.83
C LYS A 75 10.05 -10.36 -8.66
N TRP A 76 9.50 -10.12 -7.47
CA TRP A 76 10.28 -9.65 -6.33
C TRP A 76 10.19 -10.54 -5.10
N SER A 77 9.22 -11.46 -5.04
CA SER A 77 8.99 -12.32 -3.87
C SER A 77 9.12 -11.55 -2.54
N PRO A 78 8.30 -10.49 -2.35
CA PRO A 78 8.46 -9.56 -1.23
C PRO A 78 8.14 -10.24 0.11
N ASP A 79 8.75 -9.76 1.19
CA ASP A 79 8.35 -10.12 2.55
C ASP A 79 7.05 -9.41 2.93
N TYR A 80 6.88 -8.18 2.43
CA TYR A 80 5.66 -7.38 2.58
C TYR A 80 5.33 -6.65 1.29
N LEU A 81 4.04 -6.63 0.95
CA LEU A 81 3.48 -5.74 -0.05
C LEU A 81 2.48 -4.82 0.64
N TYR A 82 2.63 -3.52 0.45
CA TYR A 82 1.77 -2.54 1.12
C TYR A 82 1.28 -1.46 0.16
N GLY A 83 0.18 -0.83 0.54
CA GLY A 83 -0.36 0.37 -0.08
C GLY A 83 -0.79 1.39 0.98
N LEU A 84 -0.90 2.63 0.56
CA LEU A 84 -1.55 3.69 1.34
C LEU A 84 -2.92 3.94 0.68
N MET A 85 -3.98 3.63 1.39
CA MET A 85 -5.34 3.65 0.88
C MET A 85 -6.13 4.76 1.55
N ALA A 86 -6.81 5.60 0.78
CA ALA A 86 -7.70 6.60 1.36
C ALA A 86 -8.73 5.94 2.29
N ALA A 87 -8.95 6.51 3.48
CA ALA A 87 -9.83 5.98 4.52
C ALA A 87 -11.22 5.59 3.97
N ARG A 88 -11.79 6.42 3.10
CA ARG A 88 -13.09 6.15 2.45
C ARG A 88 -13.12 4.84 1.66
N ASN A 89 -12.01 4.45 1.03
CA ASN A 89 -11.93 3.21 0.24
C ASN A 89 -11.69 2.01 1.16
N ALA A 90 -10.89 2.17 2.20
CA ALA A 90 -10.66 1.15 3.22
C ALA A 90 -11.98 0.81 3.93
N MET A 91 -12.72 1.83 4.40
CA MET A 91 -14.01 1.65 5.07
C MET A 91 -15.09 1.04 4.17
N LYS A 92 -15.03 1.23 2.84
CA LYS A 92 -15.92 0.57 1.88
C LYS A 92 -15.48 -0.87 1.55
N GLY A 93 -14.46 -1.40 2.23
CA GLY A 93 -13.99 -2.76 2.07
C GLY A 93 -13.25 -3.03 0.76
N PHE A 94 -12.80 -1.99 0.03
CA PHE A 94 -12.06 -2.17 -1.21
C PHE A 94 -10.81 -3.03 -1.00
N GLY A 95 -10.04 -2.75 0.05
CA GLY A 95 -8.84 -3.51 0.35
C GLY A 95 -9.10 -5.00 0.57
N ILE A 96 -10.20 -5.35 1.26
CA ILE A 96 -10.61 -6.75 1.49
C ILE A 96 -10.90 -7.44 0.15
N ARG A 97 -11.69 -6.80 -0.70
CA ARG A 97 -12.07 -7.37 -2.01
C ARG A 97 -10.87 -7.65 -2.91
N VAL A 98 -9.84 -6.78 -2.85
CA VAL A 98 -8.64 -6.97 -3.68
C VAL A 98 -7.61 -7.92 -3.06
N GLY A 99 -7.74 -8.28 -1.78
CA GLY A 99 -6.90 -9.29 -1.14
C GLY A 99 -5.86 -8.78 -0.15
N TYR A 100 -5.88 -7.51 0.25
CA TYR A 100 -5.12 -7.09 1.42
C TYR A 100 -5.64 -7.78 2.67
N ARG A 101 -4.75 -8.13 3.59
CA ARG A 101 -5.08 -8.90 4.80
C ARG A 101 -5.02 -8.09 6.07
N ARG A 102 -4.32 -6.96 6.07
CA ARG A 102 -4.15 -6.11 7.26
C ARG A 102 -4.44 -4.66 6.93
N TYR A 103 -5.04 -3.97 7.90
CA TYR A 103 -5.59 -2.62 7.75
C TYR A 103 -5.31 -1.84 9.02
N VAL A 104 -4.47 -0.81 8.90
CA VAL A 104 -4.08 0.03 10.03
C VAL A 104 -4.46 1.47 9.71
N PRO A 105 -5.39 2.08 10.45
CA PRO A 105 -5.71 3.50 10.29
C PRO A 105 -4.49 4.38 10.51
N ARG A 106 -4.50 5.57 9.92
CA ARG A 106 -3.38 6.54 10.00
C ARG A 106 -2.07 5.92 9.54
N GLY A 107 -2.05 5.47 8.27
CA GLY A 107 -0.87 4.84 7.67
C GLY A 107 0.36 5.71 7.76
N THR A 108 0.24 6.97 7.33
CA THR A 108 1.27 8.00 7.47
C THR A 108 0.80 9.11 8.40
N HIS A 109 1.71 9.62 9.22
CA HIS A 109 1.47 10.80 10.06
C HIS A 109 2.02 12.03 9.35
N TRP A 110 1.15 12.95 8.96
CA TRP A 110 1.50 14.22 8.35
C TRP A 110 1.26 15.36 9.35
N ILE A 111 2.29 16.14 9.67
CA ILE A 111 2.18 17.41 10.36
C ILE A 111 1.67 18.46 9.36
N ALA A 112 2.26 18.46 8.17
CA ALA A 112 1.80 19.26 7.04
C ALA A 112 1.79 18.39 5.77
N ALA A 113 0.59 17.99 5.31
CA ALA A 113 0.44 17.18 4.12
C ALA A 113 0.56 18.03 2.84
N PRO A 114 1.20 17.52 1.76
CA PRO A 114 1.12 18.15 0.46
C PRO A 114 -0.34 18.22 -0.03
N ALA A 115 -0.69 19.24 -0.80
CA ALA A 115 -2.07 19.48 -1.25
C ALA A 115 -2.72 18.30 -1.98
N HIS A 116 -1.94 17.44 -2.63
CA HIS A 116 -2.41 16.26 -3.35
C HIS A 116 -2.41 14.98 -2.52
N ILE A 117 -1.90 15.02 -1.29
CA ILE A 117 -1.88 13.89 -0.34
C ILE A 117 -3.00 14.04 0.68
N ARG A 118 -3.71 12.96 0.94
CA ARG A 118 -4.72 12.91 2.01
C ARG A 118 -4.07 12.43 3.29
N PRO A 119 -4.19 13.19 4.39
CA PRO A 119 -3.59 12.80 5.66
C PRO A 119 -4.35 11.67 6.39
N ASP A 120 -5.47 11.22 5.82
CA ASP A 120 -6.37 10.21 6.39
C ASP A 120 -6.16 8.80 5.78
N ASP A 121 -5.00 8.53 5.20
CA ASP A 121 -4.72 7.24 4.59
C ASP A 121 -4.60 6.11 5.63
N TRP A 122 -4.90 4.90 5.17
CA TRP A 122 -4.71 3.67 5.92
C TRP A 122 -3.53 2.90 5.33
N LEU A 123 -2.66 2.40 6.19
CA LEU A 123 -1.69 1.38 5.78
C LEU A 123 -2.45 0.07 5.56
N VAL A 124 -2.45 -0.41 4.33
CA VAL A 124 -2.98 -1.74 3.99
C VAL A 124 -1.83 -2.61 3.52
N TYR A 125 -1.75 -3.84 3.99
CA TYR A 125 -0.62 -4.68 3.61
C TYR A 125 -0.92 -6.18 3.68
N SER A 126 -0.09 -6.95 3.02
CA SER A 126 -0.05 -8.41 3.04
C SER A 126 1.38 -8.90 3.18
N THR A 127 1.57 -10.02 3.87
CA THR A 127 2.83 -10.73 3.92
C THR A 127 3.02 -11.60 2.68
N ARG A 128 4.22 -12.15 2.48
CA ARG A 128 4.49 -13.12 1.43
C ARG A 128 3.53 -14.31 1.47
N ASN A 129 3.26 -14.85 2.65
CA ASN A 129 2.35 -15.99 2.81
C ASN A 129 0.91 -15.62 2.41
N ASP A 130 0.46 -14.42 2.74
CA ASP A 130 -0.85 -13.92 2.32
C ASP A 130 -0.94 -13.83 0.79
N LEU A 131 0.13 -13.35 0.13
CA LEU A 131 0.19 -13.24 -1.34
C LEU A 131 0.19 -14.62 -2.01
N ILE A 132 0.91 -15.59 -1.46
CA ILE A 132 0.90 -16.97 -1.94
C ILE A 132 -0.51 -17.58 -1.78
N GLY A 133 -1.16 -17.35 -0.64
CA GLY A 133 -2.54 -17.79 -0.42
C GLY A 133 -3.51 -17.20 -1.45
N LEU A 134 -3.42 -15.89 -1.70
CA LEU A 134 -4.22 -15.20 -2.71
C LEU A 134 -3.98 -15.76 -4.12
N ALA A 135 -2.72 -15.97 -4.50
CA ALA A 135 -2.37 -16.54 -5.80
C ALA A 135 -3.01 -17.93 -6.00
N ARG A 136 -2.97 -18.78 -4.98
CA ARG A 136 -3.62 -20.10 -5.02
C ARG A 136 -5.14 -20.00 -5.21
N THR A 137 -5.80 -19.08 -4.51
CA THR A 137 -7.24 -18.83 -4.65
C THR A 137 -7.58 -18.40 -6.08
N ILE A 138 -6.85 -17.41 -6.62
CA ILE A 138 -7.10 -16.90 -7.99
C ILE A 138 -6.91 -18.01 -9.03
N VAL A 139 -5.90 -18.87 -8.88
CA VAL A 139 -5.68 -20.00 -9.80
C VAL A 139 -6.81 -21.02 -9.69
N ALA A 140 -7.26 -21.33 -8.47
CA ALA A 140 -8.36 -22.28 -8.27
C ALA A 140 -9.67 -21.78 -8.90
N GLU A 141 -10.03 -20.51 -8.68
CA GLU A 141 -11.24 -19.87 -9.24
C GLU A 141 -11.16 -19.68 -10.77
N GLY A 142 -9.97 -19.53 -11.34
CA GLY A 142 -9.78 -19.39 -12.78
C GLY A 142 -9.76 -20.71 -13.55
N LEU A 143 -9.81 -21.86 -12.87
CA LEU A 143 -9.88 -23.20 -13.46
C LEU A 143 -11.30 -23.79 -13.48
N GLU A 144 -12.28 -23.10 -12.90
CA GLU A 144 -13.71 -23.44 -12.94
C GLU A 144 -14.40 -22.73 -14.13
#